data_0b455508031bd919aa49bf994077f37a
#
_entry.id   0b455508031bd919aa49bf994077f37a
#
_cell.length_a   1.000
_cell.length_b   1.000
_cell.length_c   1.000
_cell.angle_alpha   90.00
_cell.angle_beta   90.00
_cell.angle_gamma   90.00
#
_symmetry.space_group_name_H-M   'P 1'
#
loop_
_entity.id
_entity.type
_entity.pdbx_description
1 polymer ?
#
loop_
_entity_poly.entity_id
_entity_poly.type
_entity_poly.pdbx_seq_one_letter_code
_entity_poly.pdbx_strand_id
1 'polypeptide(L)'
;MSSHSQPQRVPSTPLKSILNFRDVGRTVNILLSSFLLNPGLVYRSARPDEASVQDRISLRETYNITTIIDLRSATEHLSQASKRNPKASSSVAAPHTETSTVKVIELDGFRYHAINLNGGAFARGLLWRLSWFNLTRVVSYMAMGYRTEAIKVLAEEVMVPRGLIGLGIDSLDYGTTELRAIFAIFADAGNYPILVHCTQGKDRTGLVILLLLLLCKVPPGIINADYMASERELGSEREERVREMKNAGFTEDFADCSSGWVEGVVGHINDVYGGVESYLRGIGVDGEMQAGIRNILMKQR
;
A
#
# COMPACT_ATOMS: atom_id res chain seq x y z
N MET A 1 0.42 44.48 -13.58
CA MET A 1 0.30 44.08 -12.16
C MET A 1 0.02 42.60 -12.13
N SER A 2 1.06 41.78 -12.02
CA SER A 2 0.96 40.31 -12.00
C SER A 2 0.74 39.88 -10.56
N SER A 3 -0.44 39.36 -10.28
CA SER A 3 -0.73 38.69 -8.99
C SER A 3 0.01 37.38 -8.93
N HIS A 4 1.12 37.34 -8.22
CA HIS A 4 1.77 36.12 -7.81
C HIS A 4 0.86 35.44 -6.78
N SER A 5 0.10 34.45 -7.21
CA SER A 5 -0.58 33.54 -6.29
C SER A 5 0.48 32.75 -5.52
N GLN A 6 0.61 33.06 -4.23
CA GLN A 6 1.42 32.26 -3.32
C GLN A 6 0.90 30.82 -3.32
N PRO A 7 1.80 29.81 -3.31
CA PRO A 7 1.38 28.40 -3.17
C PRO A 7 0.60 28.27 -1.87
N GLN A 8 -0.63 27.78 -1.95
CA GLN A 8 -1.48 27.51 -0.81
C GLN A 8 -0.72 26.62 0.17
N ARG A 9 -0.47 27.12 1.37
CA ARG A 9 0.07 26.34 2.48
C ARG A 9 -0.97 25.27 2.82
N VAL A 10 -0.72 24.02 2.46
CA VAL A 10 -1.48 22.89 3.00
C VAL A 10 -1.32 22.92 4.52
N PRO A 11 -2.42 23.03 5.30
CA PRO A 11 -2.32 23.08 6.75
C PRO A 11 -1.65 21.82 7.28
N SER A 12 -0.68 21.99 8.17
CA SER A 12 0.06 20.89 8.80
C SER A 12 -0.63 20.37 10.07
N THR A 13 -1.96 20.30 10.07
CA THR A 13 -2.66 19.71 11.22
C THR A 13 -2.59 18.19 11.06
N PRO A 14 -1.83 17.48 11.91
CA PRO A 14 -1.76 16.03 11.82
C PRO A 14 -3.15 15.44 12.06
N LEU A 15 -3.54 14.47 11.24
CA LEU A 15 -4.74 13.69 11.47
C LEU A 15 -4.52 12.85 12.73
N LYS A 16 -5.45 12.91 13.68
CA LYS A 16 -5.26 12.31 15.01
C LYS A 16 -5.49 10.81 15.02
N SER A 17 -6.35 10.31 14.14
CA SER A 17 -6.78 8.92 14.10
C SER A 17 -6.32 8.17 12.83
N ILE A 18 -5.55 8.82 11.96
CA ILE A 18 -4.99 8.19 10.75
C ILE A 18 -3.46 8.26 10.84
N LEU A 19 -2.87 7.14 11.18
CA LEU A 19 -1.42 7.05 11.30
C LEU A 19 -0.74 7.10 9.93
N ASN A 20 0.55 7.44 9.95
CA ASN A 20 1.42 7.42 8.77
C ASN A 20 0.91 8.29 7.61
N PHE A 21 0.06 9.29 7.91
CA PHE A 21 -0.50 10.20 6.92
C PHE A 21 0.49 11.29 6.54
N ARG A 22 0.76 11.45 5.24
CA ARG A 22 1.57 12.52 4.71
C ARG A 22 1.34 12.79 3.24
N ASP A 23 1.65 14.03 2.83
CA ASP A 23 1.76 14.47 1.45
C ASP A 23 3.12 14.02 0.89
N VAL A 24 3.10 13.17 -0.11
CA VAL A 24 4.30 12.57 -0.72
C VAL A 24 5.15 13.64 -1.43
N GLY A 25 4.52 14.52 -2.20
CA GLY A 25 5.23 15.59 -2.92
C GLY A 25 5.92 16.56 -1.97
N ARG A 26 5.23 16.97 -0.92
CA ARG A 26 5.80 17.85 0.12
C ARG A 26 6.96 17.18 0.85
N THR A 27 6.80 15.91 1.24
CA THR A 27 7.84 15.15 1.95
C THR A 27 9.10 15.05 1.10
N VAL A 28 8.96 14.66 -0.16
CA VAL A 28 10.08 14.55 -1.11
C VAL A 28 10.78 15.90 -1.31
N ASN A 29 10.02 16.98 -1.51
CA ASN A 29 10.60 18.32 -1.69
C ASN A 29 11.40 18.80 -0.47
N ILE A 30 10.92 18.51 0.74
CA ILE A 30 11.65 18.82 1.98
C ILE A 30 12.95 17.98 2.04
N LEU A 31 12.90 16.70 1.79
CA LEU A 31 14.06 15.81 1.82
C LEU A 31 15.11 16.18 0.75
N LEU A 32 14.66 16.63 -0.42
CA LEU A 32 15.53 17.11 -1.50
C LEU A 32 16.07 18.52 -1.26
N SER A 33 15.49 19.28 -0.34
CA SER A 33 15.70 20.73 -0.22
C SER A 33 15.49 21.48 -1.55
N SER A 34 14.59 20.97 -2.38
CA SER A 34 14.26 21.53 -3.71
C SER A 34 12.82 21.20 -4.10
N PHE A 35 12.27 21.98 -5.04
CA PHE A 35 10.91 21.79 -5.52
C PHE A 35 10.90 20.93 -6.80
N LEU A 36 10.68 19.62 -6.65
CA LEU A 36 10.61 18.67 -7.76
C LEU A 36 9.17 18.25 -8.07
N LEU A 37 8.38 17.97 -7.04
CA LEU A 37 7.01 17.46 -7.14
C LEU A 37 5.99 18.51 -6.73
N ASN A 38 4.84 18.49 -7.36
CA ASN A 38 3.69 19.29 -6.95
C ASN A 38 3.11 18.72 -5.65
N PRO A 39 3.11 19.47 -4.52
CA PRO A 39 2.52 19.02 -3.28
C PRO A 39 0.99 19.03 -3.37
N GLY A 40 0.34 18.31 -2.48
CA GLY A 40 -1.12 18.29 -2.39
C GLY A 40 -1.81 17.38 -3.40
N LEU A 41 -1.07 16.54 -4.15
CA LEU A 41 -1.65 15.67 -5.18
C LEU A 41 -1.68 14.20 -4.77
N VAL A 42 -0.65 13.71 -4.09
CA VAL A 42 -0.57 12.31 -3.65
C VAL A 42 -0.30 12.26 -2.16
N TYR A 43 -1.14 11.52 -1.46
CA TYR A 43 -1.04 11.26 -0.03
C TYR A 43 -0.88 9.76 0.21
N ARG A 44 -0.24 9.43 1.33
CA ARG A 44 -0.18 8.04 1.82
C ARG A 44 -0.55 7.99 3.28
N SER A 45 -1.11 6.85 3.73
CA SER A 45 -1.45 6.62 5.14
C SER A 45 -1.55 5.14 5.50
N ALA A 46 -1.66 4.85 6.80
CA ALA A 46 -2.28 3.62 7.30
C ALA A 46 -3.79 3.64 7.00
N ARG A 47 -4.47 2.54 7.32
CA ARG A 47 -5.92 2.41 7.11
C ARG A 47 -6.70 3.60 7.72
N PRO A 48 -7.58 4.26 6.97
CA PRO A 48 -8.40 5.35 7.47
C PRO A 48 -9.75 4.90 8.04
N ASP A 49 -9.95 3.60 8.25
CA ASP A 49 -11.24 3.03 8.65
C ASP A 49 -11.77 3.60 9.97
N GLU A 50 -10.85 3.88 10.91
CA GLU A 50 -11.15 4.40 12.24
C GLU A 50 -11.03 5.92 12.31
N ALA A 51 -10.99 6.57 11.15
CA ALA A 51 -10.92 8.01 11.08
C ALA A 51 -12.07 8.65 11.87
N SER A 52 -11.72 9.57 12.75
CA SER A 52 -12.70 10.41 13.46
C SER A 52 -13.53 11.22 12.45
N VAL A 53 -14.69 11.67 12.87
CA VAL A 53 -15.52 12.55 12.02
C VAL A 53 -14.71 13.77 11.57
N GLN A 54 -13.91 14.35 12.47
CA GLN A 54 -13.08 15.50 12.17
C GLN A 54 -11.99 15.17 11.15
N ASP A 55 -11.34 14.01 11.27
CA ASP A 55 -10.31 13.60 10.31
C ASP A 55 -10.91 13.32 8.92
N ARG A 56 -12.12 12.74 8.85
CA ARG A 56 -12.83 12.55 7.57
C ARG A 56 -13.17 13.89 6.90
N ILE A 57 -13.63 14.87 7.67
CA ILE A 57 -13.85 16.24 7.19
C ILE A 57 -12.52 16.82 6.68
N SER A 58 -11.45 16.66 7.45
CA SER A 58 -10.13 17.17 7.06
C SER A 58 -9.60 16.54 5.78
N LEU A 59 -9.77 15.20 5.58
CA LEU A 59 -9.40 14.55 4.32
C LEU A 59 -10.09 15.22 3.12
N ARG A 60 -11.36 15.57 3.26
CA ARG A 60 -12.15 16.14 2.16
C ARG A 60 -11.99 17.64 1.99
N GLU A 61 -12.01 18.40 3.07
CA GLU A 61 -12.07 19.87 3.01
C GLU A 61 -10.71 20.55 3.13
N THR A 62 -9.78 19.95 3.89
CA THR A 62 -8.44 20.50 4.09
C THR A 62 -7.45 19.98 3.05
N TYR A 63 -7.49 18.66 2.81
CA TYR A 63 -6.59 18.00 1.86
C TYR A 63 -7.21 17.82 0.48
N ASN A 64 -8.50 18.11 0.31
CA ASN A 64 -9.27 18.01 -0.93
C ASN A 64 -9.17 16.64 -1.59
N ILE A 65 -8.93 15.56 -0.82
CA ILE A 65 -8.83 14.21 -1.36
C ILE A 65 -10.13 13.85 -2.06
N THR A 66 -10.03 13.39 -3.30
CA THR A 66 -11.15 12.98 -4.14
C THR A 66 -11.20 11.47 -4.31
N THR A 67 -10.03 10.82 -4.32
CA THR A 67 -9.90 9.40 -4.65
C THR A 67 -9.08 8.68 -3.58
N ILE A 68 -9.55 7.50 -3.19
CA ILE A 68 -8.86 6.60 -2.25
C ILE A 68 -8.53 5.29 -2.98
N ILE A 69 -7.29 4.87 -2.91
CA ILE A 69 -6.81 3.56 -3.40
C ILE A 69 -6.49 2.71 -2.17
N ASP A 70 -7.29 1.68 -1.95
CA ASP A 70 -7.13 0.71 -0.87
C ASP A 70 -6.49 -0.58 -1.39
N LEU A 71 -5.29 -0.88 -0.90
CA LEU A 71 -4.47 -2.01 -1.36
C LEU A 71 -4.68 -3.30 -0.55
N ARG A 72 -5.67 -3.32 0.34
CA ARG A 72 -5.91 -4.43 1.26
C ARG A 72 -6.67 -5.59 0.60
N SER A 73 -6.48 -6.76 1.18
CA SER A 73 -7.23 -7.96 0.83
C SER A 73 -8.62 -7.98 1.50
N ALA A 74 -9.54 -8.77 0.94
CA ALA A 74 -10.84 -9.03 1.54
C ALA A 74 -10.74 -9.58 2.98
N THR A 75 -9.71 -10.39 3.26
CA THR A 75 -9.48 -10.96 4.60
C THR A 75 -9.12 -9.87 5.62
N GLU A 76 -8.35 -8.85 5.22
CA GLU A 76 -8.03 -7.71 6.09
C GLU A 76 -9.27 -6.87 6.40
N HIS A 77 -10.13 -6.64 5.40
CA HIS A 77 -11.42 -5.97 5.60
C HIS A 77 -12.32 -6.73 6.58
N LEU A 78 -12.43 -8.06 6.44
CA LEU A 78 -13.19 -8.91 7.37
C LEU A 78 -12.62 -8.87 8.78
N SER A 79 -11.32 -8.96 8.93
CA SER A 79 -10.65 -8.89 10.23
C SER A 79 -10.93 -7.55 10.93
N GLN A 80 -10.89 -6.45 10.19
CA GLN A 80 -11.22 -5.13 10.74
C GLN A 80 -12.71 -4.99 11.09
N ALA A 81 -13.60 -5.48 10.26
CA ALA A 81 -15.03 -5.49 10.56
C ALA A 81 -15.35 -6.28 11.83
N SER A 82 -14.67 -7.42 12.03
CA SER A 82 -14.82 -8.26 13.25
C SER A 82 -14.30 -7.56 14.51
N LYS A 83 -13.18 -6.84 14.42
CA LYS A 83 -12.65 -6.04 15.54
C LYS A 83 -13.62 -4.92 15.96
N ARG A 84 -14.31 -4.30 14.99
CA ARG A 84 -15.29 -3.24 15.24
C ARG A 84 -16.59 -3.73 15.88
N ASN A 85 -17.02 -4.94 15.56
CA ASN A 85 -18.28 -5.50 16.04
C ASN A 85 -18.11 -6.95 16.52
N PRO A 86 -17.52 -7.16 17.73
CA PRO A 86 -17.24 -8.50 18.26
C PRO A 86 -18.50 -9.38 18.40
N LYS A 87 -19.70 -8.75 18.54
CA LYS A 87 -20.98 -9.47 18.64
C LYS A 87 -21.48 -10.01 17.30
N ALA A 88 -21.05 -9.46 16.19
CA ALA A 88 -21.39 -9.96 14.86
C ALA A 88 -20.53 -11.17 14.42
N SER A 89 -19.35 -11.33 15.01
CA SER A 89 -18.43 -12.44 14.68
C SER A 89 -18.83 -13.79 15.28
N SER A 90 -19.70 -13.84 16.30
CA SER A 90 -20.21 -15.10 16.87
C SER A 90 -21.22 -15.83 15.97
N SER A 91 -21.72 -15.20 14.91
CA SER A 91 -22.63 -15.83 13.93
C SER A 91 -21.95 -16.34 12.68
N VAL A 92 -20.62 -16.19 12.56
CA VAL A 92 -19.84 -16.54 11.34
C VAL A 92 -19.10 -17.89 11.48
N ALA A 93 -19.51 -18.75 12.40
CA ALA A 93 -18.96 -20.10 12.59
C ALA A 93 -19.66 -21.16 11.70
N ALA A 94 -20.25 -20.79 10.55
CA ALA A 94 -20.78 -21.73 9.59
C ALA A 94 -19.85 -21.85 8.36
N PRO A 95 -19.65 -23.04 7.78
CA PRO A 95 -18.84 -23.22 6.59
C PRO A 95 -19.52 -22.48 5.42
N HIS A 96 -18.93 -21.37 4.98
CA HIS A 96 -19.45 -20.56 3.89
C HIS A 96 -19.17 -21.24 2.53
N THR A 97 -20.13 -21.98 2.06
CA THR A 97 -20.46 -22.12 0.64
C THR A 97 -21.28 -20.90 0.28
N GLU A 98 -20.78 -20.18 -0.69
CA GLU A 98 -21.34 -19.01 -1.42
C GLU A 98 -20.58 -17.70 -1.15
N THR A 99 -20.31 -17.04 -2.25
CA THR A 99 -19.69 -15.75 -2.47
C THR A 99 -20.41 -14.64 -1.69
N SER A 100 -20.23 -14.60 -0.38
CA SER A 100 -20.63 -13.43 0.39
C SER A 100 -19.72 -12.29 -0.06
N THR A 101 -20.26 -11.34 -0.80
CA THR A 101 -19.64 -10.08 -1.15
C THR A 101 -19.15 -9.43 0.15
N VAL A 102 -17.83 -9.54 0.41
CA VAL A 102 -17.20 -8.85 1.53
C VAL A 102 -17.47 -7.37 1.31
N LYS A 103 -18.32 -6.78 2.16
CA LYS A 103 -18.57 -5.36 2.09
C LYS A 103 -17.28 -4.63 2.49
N VAL A 104 -16.60 -4.09 1.50
CA VAL A 104 -15.44 -3.22 1.71
C VAL A 104 -15.89 -2.05 2.59
N ILE A 105 -15.09 -1.70 3.58
CA ILE A 105 -15.36 -0.52 4.43
C ILE A 105 -14.94 0.69 3.61
N GLU A 106 -15.87 1.24 2.86
CA GLU A 106 -15.65 2.45 2.09
C GLU A 106 -15.90 3.69 2.96
N LEU A 107 -15.11 4.72 2.72
CA LEU A 107 -15.34 6.04 3.28
C LEU A 107 -16.29 6.80 2.36
N ASP A 108 -17.46 7.16 2.86
CA ASP A 108 -18.46 7.90 2.08
C ASP A 108 -17.91 9.25 1.59
N GLY A 109 -18.24 9.60 0.36
CA GLY A 109 -17.89 10.89 -0.25
C GLY A 109 -16.57 10.92 -1.00
N PHE A 110 -15.91 9.78 -1.20
CA PHE A 110 -14.71 9.61 -2.02
C PHE A 110 -14.96 8.63 -3.16
N ARG A 111 -14.21 8.78 -4.26
CA ARG A 111 -14.10 7.70 -5.26
C ARG A 111 -13.18 6.63 -4.67
N TYR A 112 -13.74 5.44 -4.41
CA TYR A 112 -13.04 4.38 -3.69
C TYR A 112 -12.68 3.24 -4.63
N HIS A 113 -11.39 2.90 -4.68
CA HIS A 113 -10.86 1.79 -5.47
C HIS A 113 -10.20 0.77 -4.55
N ALA A 114 -10.89 -0.36 -4.32
CA ALA A 114 -10.35 -1.50 -3.61
C ALA A 114 -9.56 -2.38 -4.58
N ILE A 115 -8.24 -2.34 -4.52
CA ILE A 115 -7.33 -3.10 -5.39
C ILE A 115 -6.39 -3.91 -4.50
N ASN A 116 -6.69 -5.19 -4.31
CA ASN A 116 -5.87 -6.09 -3.50
C ASN A 116 -4.53 -6.37 -4.20
N LEU A 117 -3.50 -5.59 -3.90
CA LEU A 117 -2.18 -5.69 -4.54
C LEU A 117 -1.54 -7.08 -4.38
N ASN A 118 -1.80 -7.77 -3.27
CA ASN A 118 -1.35 -9.14 -3.02
C ASN A 118 -2.48 -10.15 -3.30
N GLY A 119 -3.08 -10.07 -4.49
CA GLY A 119 -4.20 -10.87 -4.92
C GLY A 119 -3.87 -12.32 -5.26
N GLY A 120 -4.72 -12.93 -6.11
CA GLY A 120 -4.61 -14.36 -6.43
C GLY A 120 -3.32 -14.75 -7.13
N ALA A 121 -2.73 -13.88 -7.95
CA ALA A 121 -1.45 -14.17 -8.63
C ALA A 121 -0.29 -14.21 -7.63
N PHE A 122 -0.22 -13.25 -6.70
CA PHE A 122 0.74 -13.24 -5.60
C PHE A 122 0.60 -14.50 -4.73
N ALA A 123 -0.62 -14.83 -4.30
CA ALA A 123 -0.87 -16.04 -3.50
C ALA A 123 -0.41 -17.31 -4.21
N ARG A 124 -0.71 -17.46 -5.51
CA ARG A 124 -0.20 -18.60 -6.31
C ARG A 124 1.32 -18.62 -6.39
N GLY A 125 1.97 -17.47 -6.60
CA GLY A 125 3.42 -17.36 -6.60
C GLY A 125 4.06 -17.86 -5.32
N LEU A 126 3.48 -17.53 -4.16
CA LEU A 126 3.93 -18.05 -2.86
C LEU A 126 3.68 -19.56 -2.71
N LEU A 127 2.51 -20.05 -3.14
CA LEU A 127 2.20 -21.49 -3.08
C LEU A 127 3.16 -22.34 -3.91
N TRP A 128 3.61 -21.87 -5.07
CA TRP A 128 4.60 -22.57 -5.90
C TRP A 128 5.99 -22.68 -5.24
N ARG A 129 6.27 -21.90 -4.19
CA ARG A 129 7.52 -21.97 -3.42
C ARG A 129 7.46 -22.98 -2.27
N LEU A 130 6.26 -23.49 -1.93
CA LEU A 130 6.12 -24.50 -0.89
C LEU A 130 6.69 -25.85 -1.35
N SER A 131 7.26 -26.60 -0.41
CA SER A 131 7.51 -28.01 -0.62
C SER A 131 6.20 -28.74 -0.86
N TRP A 132 6.23 -29.88 -1.57
CA TRP A 132 5.04 -30.70 -1.81
C TRP A 132 4.30 -31.06 -0.51
N PHE A 133 5.04 -31.36 0.54
CA PHE A 133 4.47 -31.68 1.85
C PHE A 133 3.72 -30.48 2.46
N ASN A 134 4.32 -29.30 2.46
CA ASN A 134 3.67 -28.11 3.00
C ASN A 134 2.52 -27.60 2.11
N LEU A 135 2.60 -27.79 0.80
CA LEU A 135 1.49 -27.51 -0.10
C LEU A 135 0.27 -28.39 0.24
N THR A 136 0.47 -29.69 0.47
CA THR A 136 -0.65 -30.58 0.87
C THR A 136 -1.23 -30.20 2.22
N ARG A 137 -0.41 -29.77 3.18
CA ARG A 137 -0.88 -29.23 4.48
C ARG A 137 -1.75 -27.99 4.28
N VAL A 138 -1.28 -27.01 3.50
CA VAL A 138 -2.03 -25.77 3.22
C VAL A 138 -3.37 -26.10 2.56
N VAL A 139 -3.37 -26.96 1.53
CA VAL A 139 -4.60 -27.37 0.82
C VAL A 139 -5.56 -28.08 1.79
N SER A 140 -5.06 -28.98 2.64
CA SER A 140 -5.88 -29.67 3.63
C SER A 140 -6.50 -28.71 4.65
N TYR A 141 -5.71 -27.77 5.19
CA TYR A 141 -6.23 -26.75 6.10
C TYR A 141 -7.29 -25.87 5.43
N MET A 142 -7.07 -25.47 4.17
CA MET A 142 -8.05 -24.67 3.42
C MET A 142 -9.35 -25.46 3.19
N ALA A 143 -9.26 -26.74 2.83
CA ALA A 143 -10.43 -27.59 2.61
C ALA A 143 -11.24 -27.84 3.89
N MET A 144 -10.56 -27.88 5.04
CA MET A 144 -11.20 -28.05 6.37
C MET A 144 -11.67 -26.70 6.97
N GLY A 145 -11.45 -25.56 6.28
CA GLY A 145 -11.82 -24.24 6.80
C GLY A 145 -10.83 -23.61 7.77
N TYR A 146 -9.68 -24.23 8.03
CA TYR A 146 -8.63 -23.73 8.93
C TYR A 146 -7.71 -22.74 8.22
N ARG A 147 -8.28 -21.59 7.80
CA ARG A 147 -7.56 -20.57 7.00
C ARG A 147 -6.38 -19.97 7.74
N THR A 148 -6.49 -19.76 9.05
CA THR A 148 -5.43 -19.18 9.89
C THR A 148 -4.20 -20.10 9.91
N GLU A 149 -4.40 -21.38 10.07
CA GLU A 149 -3.33 -22.40 10.07
C GLU A 149 -2.67 -22.51 8.69
N ALA A 150 -3.46 -22.43 7.61
CA ALA A 150 -2.92 -22.40 6.26
C ALA A 150 -2.04 -21.17 6.02
N ILE A 151 -2.48 -19.98 6.45
CA ILE A 151 -1.72 -18.74 6.35
C ILE A 151 -0.44 -18.83 7.18
N LYS A 152 -0.50 -19.40 8.39
CA LYS A 152 0.66 -19.57 9.26
C LYS A 152 1.74 -20.47 8.64
N VAL A 153 1.36 -21.58 8.03
CA VAL A 153 2.32 -22.43 7.29
C VAL A 153 2.96 -21.64 6.15
N LEU A 154 2.20 -20.86 5.40
CA LEU A 154 2.72 -20.04 4.31
C LEU A 154 3.66 -18.94 4.82
N ALA A 155 3.31 -18.30 5.95
CA ALA A 155 4.14 -17.31 6.60
C ALA A 155 5.48 -17.91 7.04
N GLU A 156 5.47 -18.99 7.80
CA GLU A 156 6.66 -19.61 8.36
C GLU A 156 7.58 -20.21 7.28
N GLU A 157 7.03 -20.87 6.27
CA GLU A 157 7.79 -21.64 5.29
C GLU A 157 8.24 -20.81 4.06
N VAL A 158 7.52 -19.75 3.73
CA VAL A 158 7.81 -18.96 2.52
C VAL A 158 8.05 -17.50 2.85
N MET A 159 7.12 -16.84 3.56
CA MET A 159 7.17 -15.39 3.69
C MET A 159 8.29 -14.93 4.63
N VAL A 160 8.49 -15.60 5.76
CA VAL A 160 9.58 -15.28 6.70
C VAL A 160 10.96 -15.50 6.07
N PRO A 161 11.26 -16.63 5.40
CA PRO A 161 12.53 -16.79 4.70
C PRO A 161 12.75 -15.77 3.56
N ARG A 162 11.69 -15.29 2.92
CA ARG A 162 11.74 -14.25 1.88
C ARG A 162 12.05 -12.87 2.45
N GLY A 163 11.61 -12.61 3.68
CA GLY A 163 11.70 -11.31 4.32
C GLY A 163 10.91 -10.22 3.59
N LEU A 164 10.88 -9.02 4.15
CA LEU A 164 10.12 -7.89 3.57
C LEU A 164 10.61 -7.52 2.17
N ILE A 165 11.93 -7.59 1.91
CA ILE A 165 12.49 -7.29 0.59
C ILE A 165 11.96 -8.29 -0.46
N GLY A 166 12.06 -9.58 -0.16
CA GLY A 166 11.58 -10.62 -1.06
C GLY A 166 10.08 -10.56 -1.31
N LEU A 167 9.29 -10.21 -0.31
CA LEU A 167 7.85 -10.00 -0.48
C LEU A 167 7.51 -8.74 -1.28
N GLY A 168 8.32 -7.68 -1.17
CA GLY A 168 8.20 -6.50 -2.02
C GLY A 168 8.45 -6.84 -3.49
N ILE A 169 9.49 -7.63 -3.76
CA ILE A 169 9.81 -8.15 -5.09
C ILE A 169 8.68 -9.06 -5.60
N ASP A 170 8.20 -10.00 -4.79
CA ASP A 170 7.10 -10.88 -5.17
C ASP A 170 5.80 -10.09 -5.48
N SER A 171 5.53 -9.02 -4.73
CA SER A 171 4.39 -8.13 -5.03
C SER A 171 4.57 -7.38 -6.35
N LEU A 172 5.80 -6.99 -6.68
CA LEU A 172 6.14 -6.36 -7.97
C LEU A 172 5.94 -7.36 -9.13
N ASP A 173 6.49 -8.58 -9.00
CA ASP A 173 6.52 -9.58 -10.07
C ASP A 173 5.15 -10.19 -10.33
N TYR A 174 4.35 -10.42 -9.30
CA TYR A 174 3.04 -11.07 -9.41
C TYR A 174 1.86 -10.10 -9.42
N GLY A 175 2.00 -8.88 -8.89
CA GLY A 175 0.93 -7.87 -8.80
C GLY A 175 0.77 -6.99 -10.04
N THR A 176 1.18 -7.46 -11.21
CA THR A 176 1.26 -6.68 -12.45
C THR A 176 -0.08 -6.13 -12.91
N THR A 177 -1.15 -6.92 -12.81
CA THR A 177 -2.52 -6.51 -13.17
C THR A 177 -3.02 -5.42 -12.23
N GLU A 178 -2.81 -5.58 -10.95
CA GLU A 178 -3.20 -4.65 -9.90
C GLU A 178 -2.42 -3.34 -10.02
N LEU A 179 -1.09 -3.43 -10.22
CA LEU A 179 -0.24 -2.26 -10.42
C LEU A 179 -0.64 -1.49 -11.69
N ARG A 180 -0.94 -2.18 -12.80
CA ARG A 180 -1.48 -1.54 -13.99
C ARG A 180 -2.75 -0.77 -13.69
N ALA A 181 -3.70 -1.36 -12.96
CA ALA A 181 -4.96 -0.71 -12.59
C ALA A 181 -4.72 0.53 -11.71
N ILE A 182 -3.79 0.45 -10.74
CA ILE A 182 -3.39 1.58 -9.89
C ILE A 182 -2.79 2.70 -10.72
N PHE A 183 -1.87 2.39 -11.65
CA PHE A 183 -1.24 3.39 -12.50
C PHE A 183 -2.19 4.00 -13.52
N ALA A 184 -3.24 3.29 -13.95
CA ALA A 184 -4.32 3.85 -14.75
C ALA A 184 -5.11 4.94 -13.98
N ILE A 185 -5.31 4.75 -12.66
CA ILE A 185 -5.93 5.78 -11.81
C ILE A 185 -5.02 7.02 -11.70
N PHE A 186 -3.70 6.84 -11.54
CA PHE A 186 -2.74 7.94 -11.52
C PHE A 186 -2.62 8.69 -12.86
N ALA A 187 -2.88 8.04 -13.98
CA ALA A 187 -2.82 8.67 -15.29
C ALA A 187 -3.98 9.63 -15.58
N ASP A 188 -5.08 9.52 -14.85
CA ASP A 188 -6.25 10.40 -14.99
C ASP A 188 -6.16 11.58 -14.03
N ALA A 189 -5.96 12.79 -14.57
CA ALA A 189 -5.89 14.04 -13.82
C ALA A 189 -7.16 14.32 -13.00
N GLY A 190 -8.33 13.81 -13.43
CA GLY A 190 -9.60 13.96 -12.72
C GLY A 190 -9.66 13.19 -11.39
N ASN A 191 -8.72 12.28 -11.10
CA ASN A 191 -8.69 11.50 -9.87
C ASN A 191 -7.99 12.20 -8.70
N TYR A 192 -7.21 13.25 -8.97
CA TYR A 192 -6.43 13.93 -7.93
C TYR A 192 -7.25 14.90 -7.09
N PRO A 193 -6.87 15.12 -5.82
CA PRO A 193 -5.82 14.45 -5.04
C PRO A 193 -6.15 13.01 -4.65
N ILE A 194 -5.13 12.15 -4.63
CA ILE A 194 -5.25 10.70 -4.37
C ILE A 194 -4.64 10.34 -3.02
N LEU A 195 -5.37 9.55 -2.22
CA LEU A 195 -4.84 8.88 -1.03
C LEU A 195 -4.61 7.40 -1.33
N VAL A 196 -3.37 6.92 -1.14
CA VAL A 196 -3.02 5.50 -1.25
C VAL A 196 -2.80 4.93 0.15
N HIS A 197 -3.45 3.84 0.47
CA HIS A 197 -3.24 3.17 1.75
C HIS A 197 -3.29 1.63 1.66
N CYS A 198 -2.77 0.99 2.68
CA CYS A 198 -3.00 -0.41 3.01
C CYS A 198 -3.32 -0.52 4.50
N THR A 199 -2.98 -1.59 5.20
CA THR A 199 -3.21 -1.68 6.66
C THR A 199 -2.33 -0.71 7.43
N GLN A 200 -1.03 -0.70 7.18
CA GLN A 200 -0.03 0.16 7.84
C GLN A 200 0.42 1.34 6.98
N GLY A 201 0.09 1.35 5.70
CA GLY A 201 0.60 2.36 4.77
C GLY A 201 2.11 2.28 4.54
N LYS A 202 2.74 1.14 4.85
CA LYS A 202 4.19 0.91 4.83
C LYS A 202 4.62 0.15 3.57
N ASP A 203 4.37 -1.16 3.47
CA ASP A 203 4.97 -2.02 2.45
C ASP A 203 4.27 -1.94 1.09
N ARG A 204 3.01 -2.36 0.95
CA ARG A 204 2.25 -2.28 -0.30
C ARG A 204 2.09 -0.84 -0.78
N THR A 205 1.75 0.05 0.12
CA THR A 205 1.72 1.49 -0.14
C THR A 205 3.11 1.99 -0.52
N GLY A 206 4.14 1.56 0.19
CA GLY A 206 5.54 1.87 -0.11
C GLY A 206 5.94 1.45 -1.52
N LEU A 207 5.51 0.27 -1.98
CA LEU A 207 5.80 -0.21 -3.34
C LEU A 207 5.16 0.67 -4.42
N VAL A 208 3.90 1.02 -4.25
CA VAL A 208 3.20 1.93 -5.19
C VAL A 208 3.87 3.29 -5.22
N ILE A 209 4.17 3.86 -4.05
CA ILE A 209 4.84 5.17 -3.95
C ILE A 209 6.28 5.11 -4.51
N LEU A 210 7.03 4.03 -4.25
CA LEU A 210 8.37 3.82 -4.81
C LEU A 210 8.34 3.87 -6.34
N LEU A 211 7.46 3.11 -6.98
CA LEU A 211 7.33 3.10 -8.44
C LEU A 211 6.96 4.48 -8.99
N LEU A 212 6.03 5.17 -8.34
CA LEU A 212 5.61 6.51 -8.71
C LEU A 212 6.75 7.53 -8.61
N LEU A 213 7.51 7.48 -7.52
CA LEU A 213 8.65 8.37 -7.28
C LEU A 213 9.82 8.08 -8.22
N LEU A 214 10.12 6.82 -8.51
CA LEU A 214 11.12 6.44 -9.52
C LEU A 214 10.72 6.95 -10.91
N LEU A 215 9.45 6.85 -11.28
CA LEU A 215 8.93 7.39 -12.53
C LEU A 215 9.14 8.91 -12.61
N CYS A 216 8.99 9.61 -11.48
CA CYS A 216 9.26 11.05 -11.35
C CYS A 216 10.76 11.38 -11.15
N LYS A 217 11.67 10.43 -11.34
CA LYS A 217 13.13 10.63 -11.22
C LYS A 217 13.60 11.06 -9.83
N VAL A 218 12.87 10.71 -8.78
CA VAL A 218 13.31 10.93 -7.40
C VAL A 218 14.46 9.95 -7.07
N PRO A 219 15.57 10.40 -6.50
CA PRO A 219 16.70 9.53 -6.14
C PRO A 219 16.29 8.45 -5.12
N PRO A 220 16.77 7.20 -5.26
CA PRO A 220 16.43 6.10 -4.35
C PRO A 220 16.67 6.39 -2.88
N GLY A 221 17.74 7.13 -2.52
CA GLY A 221 18.00 7.53 -1.14
C GLY A 221 16.91 8.40 -0.52
N ILE A 222 16.27 9.27 -1.32
CA ILE A 222 15.13 10.09 -0.88
C ILE A 222 13.88 9.24 -0.73
N ILE A 223 13.67 8.28 -1.65
CA ILE A 223 12.55 7.31 -1.55
C ILE A 223 12.70 6.47 -0.29
N ASN A 224 13.94 6.03 0.02
CA ASN A 224 14.22 5.30 1.24
C ASN A 224 13.94 6.13 2.50
N ALA A 225 14.30 7.41 2.50
CA ALA A 225 14.01 8.30 3.63
C ALA A 225 12.48 8.47 3.85
N ASP A 226 11.69 8.59 2.77
CA ASP A 226 10.22 8.58 2.90
C ASP A 226 9.69 7.23 3.41
N TYR A 227 10.19 6.10 2.90
CA TYR A 227 9.78 4.78 3.37
C TYR A 227 10.07 4.59 4.87
N MET A 228 11.31 4.92 5.31
CA MET A 228 11.75 4.80 6.71
C MET A 228 11.01 5.75 7.66
N ALA A 229 10.48 6.87 7.18
CA ALA A 229 9.64 7.75 7.99
C ALA A 229 8.39 7.04 8.54
N SER A 230 7.92 5.99 7.87
CA SER A 230 6.77 5.20 8.32
C SER A 230 7.01 4.48 9.65
N GLU A 231 8.25 4.15 9.99
CA GLU A 231 8.58 3.49 11.26
C GLU A 231 8.26 4.39 12.46
N ARG A 232 8.68 5.66 12.39
CA ARG A 232 8.38 6.64 13.44
C ARG A 232 6.87 6.93 13.54
N GLU A 233 6.21 7.11 12.40
CA GLU A 233 4.78 7.44 12.34
C GLU A 233 3.88 6.30 12.86
N LEU A 234 4.38 5.06 12.81
CA LEU A 234 3.69 3.87 13.30
C LEU A 234 4.14 3.43 14.70
N GLY A 235 5.05 4.15 15.34
CA GLY A 235 5.64 3.76 16.63
C GLY A 235 4.63 3.49 17.74
N SER A 236 3.54 4.27 17.81
CA SER A 236 2.50 4.13 18.83
C SER A 236 1.77 2.78 18.83
N GLU A 237 1.69 2.09 17.68
CA GLU A 237 1.03 0.78 17.56
C GLU A 237 2.03 -0.39 17.42
N ARG A 238 3.34 -0.16 17.65
CA ARG A 238 4.36 -1.19 17.39
C ARG A 238 4.15 -2.48 18.18
N GLU A 239 3.83 -2.37 19.48
CA GLU A 239 3.63 -3.54 20.33
C GLU A 239 2.41 -4.38 19.89
N GLU A 240 1.33 -3.73 19.49
CA GLU A 240 0.15 -4.43 18.97
C GLU A 240 0.48 -5.14 17.65
N ARG A 241 1.19 -4.45 16.74
CA ARG A 241 1.63 -5.04 15.48
C ARG A 241 2.54 -6.25 15.67
N VAL A 242 3.51 -6.17 16.58
CA VAL A 242 4.39 -7.31 16.91
C VAL A 242 3.56 -8.51 17.37
N ARG A 243 2.55 -8.29 18.22
CA ARG A 243 1.66 -9.37 18.64
C ARG A 243 0.85 -9.96 17.49
N GLU A 244 0.31 -9.10 16.61
CA GLU A 244 -0.42 -9.55 15.43
C GLU A 244 0.46 -10.35 14.48
N MET A 245 1.69 -9.90 14.20
CA MET A 245 2.66 -10.60 13.35
C MET A 245 3.02 -11.97 13.93
N LYS A 246 3.34 -12.06 15.22
CA LYS A 246 3.62 -13.35 15.90
C LYS A 246 2.44 -14.31 15.83
N ASN A 247 1.23 -13.82 16.04
CA ASN A 247 0.03 -14.66 15.95
C ASN A 247 -0.22 -15.20 14.53
N ALA A 248 0.21 -14.48 13.52
CA ALA A 248 0.12 -14.88 12.11
C ALA A 248 1.32 -15.74 11.63
N GLY A 249 2.30 -16.03 12.50
CA GLY A 249 3.49 -16.86 12.17
C GLY A 249 4.66 -16.05 11.61
N PHE A 250 4.64 -14.72 11.72
CA PHE A 250 5.75 -13.86 11.33
C PHE A 250 6.69 -13.57 12.50
N THR A 251 7.91 -13.13 12.18
CA THR A 251 8.89 -12.61 13.14
C THR A 251 8.66 -11.13 13.46
N GLU A 252 9.30 -10.61 14.50
CA GLU A 252 9.10 -9.20 14.95
C GLU A 252 9.52 -8.18 13.91
N ASP A 253 10.54 -8.47 13.13
CA ASP A 253 11.08 -7.61 12.07
C ASP A 253 10.06 -7.27 10.98
N PHE A 254 9.00 -8.07 10.82
CA PHE A 254 7.88 -7.74 9.93
C PHE A 254 7.03 -6.56 10.45
N ALA A 255 7.10 -6.23 11.72
CA ALA A 255 6.46 -5.04 12.26
C ALA A 255 7.20 -3.74 11.93
N ASP A 256 8.50 -3.80 11.65
CA ASP A 256 9.37 -2.64 11.42
C ASP A 256 9.61 -2.38 9.92
N CYS A 257 10.19 -1.23 9.56
CA CYS A 257 10.67 -0.98 8.20
C CYS A 257 11.98 -1.73 7.99
N SER A 258 12.14 -2.40 6.85
CA SER A 258 13.40 -3.09 6.53
C SER A 258 14.39 -2.10 5.91
N SER A 259 15.54 -1.94 6.56
CA SER A 259 16.67 -1.22 5.95
C SER A 259 17.10 -1.95 4.66
N GLY A 260 17.36 -1.19 3.60
CA GLY A 260 17.70 -1.79 2.30
C GLY A 260 16.50 -2.28 1.47
N TRP A 261 15.25 -2.12 1.97
CA TRP A 261 14.06 -2.53 1.21
C TRP A 261 13.97 -1.80 -0.14
N VAL A 262 14.11 -0.48 -0.12
CA VAL A 262 14.09 0.34 -1.35
C VAL A 262 15.23 -0.05 -2.27
N GLU A 263 16.44 -0.21 -1.74
CA GLU A 263 17.63 -0.61 -2.52
C GLU A 263 17.44 -1.98 -3.18
N GLY A 264 16.94 -2.97 -2.43
CA GLY A 264 16.70 -4.32 -2.96
C GLY A 264 15.63 -4.34 -4.04
N VAL A 265 14.51 -3.63 -3.87
CA VAL A 265 13.44 -3.55 -4.88
C VAL A 265 13.92 -2.78 -6.11
N VAL A 266 14.63 -1.66 -5.94
CA VAL A 266 15.19 -0.88 -7.07
C VAL A 266 16.24 -1.69 -7.83
N GLY A 267 17.10 -2.42 -7.12
CA GLY A 267 18.07 -3.34 -7.73
C GLY A 267 17.37 -4.34 -8.62
N HIS A 268 16.35 -5.04 -8.10
CA HIS A 268 15.56 -6.00 -8.87
C HIS A 268 14.90 -5.36 -10.12
N ILE A 269 14.30 -4.17 -9.97
CA ILE A 269 13.70 -3.44 -11.10
C ILE A 269 14.74 -3.16 -12.19
N ASN A 270 15.95 -2.77 -11.82
CA ASN A 270 17.02 -2.48 -12.79
C ASN A 270 17.57 -3.73 -13.44
N ASP A 271 17.86 -4.76 -12.65
CA ASP A 271 18.54 -5.98 -13.10
C ASP A 271 17.63 -6.87 -13.97
N VAL A 272 16.35 -6.97 -13.60
CA VAL A 272 15.39 -7.86 -14.28
C VAL A 272 14.63 -7.14 -15.39
N TYR A 273 14.25 -5.89 -15.17
CA TYR A 273 13.36 -5.17 -16.08
C TYR A 273 14.04 -4.01 -16.85
N GLY A 274 15.29 -3.68 -16.53
CA GLY A 274 16.01 -2.58 -17.17
C GLY A 274 15.52 -1.19 -16.74
N GLY A 275 14.91 -1.09 -15.56
CA GLY A 275 14.44 0.16 -14.96
C GLY A 275 12.92 0.30 -14.89
N VAL A 276 12.47 1.28 -14.11
CA VAL A 276 11.03 1.48 -13.77
C VAL A 276 10.18 1.76 -15.01
N GLU A 277 10.66 2.54 -15.97
CA GLU A 277 9.89 2.88 -17.18
C GLU A 277 9.66 1.64 -18.04
N SER A 278 10.68 0.77 -18.15
CA SER A 278 10.60 -0.50 -18.86
C SER A 278 9.65 -1.47 -18.14
N TYR A 279 9.78 -1.60 -16.81
CA TYR A 279 8.86 -2.39 -16.00
C TYR A 279 7.40 -1.95 -16.19
N LEU A 280 7.11 -0.67 -16.00
CA LEU A 280 5.77 -0.12 -16.14
C LEU A 280 5.19 -0.35 -17.55
N ARG A 281 6.02 -0.19 -18.60
CA ARG A 281 5.62 -0.50 -19.97
C ARG A 281 5.30 -1.99 -20.13
N GLY A 282 6.11 -2.86 -19.54
CA GLY A 282 5.91 -4.31 -19.57
C GLY A 282 4.60 -4.78 -18.95
N ILE A 283 4.09 -4.07 -17.95
CA ILE A 283 2.80 -4.36 -17.32
C ILE A 283 1.61 -3.62 -17.99
N GLY A 284 1.84 -2.86 -19.06
CA GLY A 284 0.82 -2.17 -19.82
C GLY A 284 0.52 -0.73 -19.38
N VAL A 285 1.43 -0.10 -18.65
CA VAL A 285 1.45 1.36 -18.42
C VAL A 285 2.36 1.96 -19.50
N ASP A 286 1.77 2.37 -20.59
CA ASP A 286 2.50 2.83 -21.77
C ASP A 286 3.20 4.18 -21.56
N GLY A 287 3.90 4.64 -22.62
CA GLY A 287 4.67 5.88 -22.56
C GLY A 287 3.81 7.13 -22.38
N GLU A 288 2.58 7.13 -22.92
CA GLU A 288 1.63 8.23 -22.79
C GLU A 288 1.11 8.34 -21.37
N MET A 289 0.68 7.23 -20.77
CA MET A 289 0.28 7.18 -19.37
C MET A 289 1.42 7.62 -18.45
N GLN A 290 2.65 7.13 -18.67
CA GLN A 290 3.82 7.52 -17.88
C GLN A 290 4.13 9.02 -18.00
N ALA A 291 4.04 9.58 -19.21
CA ALA A 291 4.22 11.01 -19.44
C ALA A 291 3.12 11.83 -18.78
N GLY A 292 1.86 11.39 -18.87
CA GLY A 292 0.71 12.00 -18.20
C GLY A 292 0.91 12.11 -16.70
N ILE A 293 1.31 11.01 -16.04
CA ILE A 293 1.60 10.98 -14.60
C ILE A 293 2.71 11.98 -14.25
N ARG A 294 3.82 12.00 -15.00
CA ARG A 294 4.90 12.96 -14.78
C ARG A 294 4.45 14.41 -14.95
N ASN A 295 3.65 14.71 -15.96
CA ASN A 295 3.15 16.05 -16.22
C ASN A 295 2.23 16.56 -15.09
N ILE A 296 1.46 15.67 -14.46
CA ILE A 296 0.61 16.00 -13.32
C ILE A 296 1.46 16.23 -12.07
N LEU A 297 2.38 15.32 -11.78
CA LEU A 297 3.07 15.28 -10.49
C LEU A 297 4.30 16.15 -10.42
N MET A 298 4.99 16.39 -11.54
CA MET A 298 6.23 17.16 -11.55
C MET A 298 5.96 18.63 -11.88
N LYS A 299 6.77 19.52 -11.29
CA LYS A 299 6.77 20.90 -11.66
C LYS A 299 7.14 21.04 -13.14
N GLN A 300 6.29 21.65 -13.93
CA GLN A 300 6.66 22.05 -15.28
C GLN A 300 7.76 23.13 -15.19
N ARG A 301 8.84 22.90 -15.93
CA ARG A 301 9.98 23.83 -16.00
C ARG A 301 9.64 25.06 -16.84
#